data_c4690834e0a8d68ffd9abcdc5bcc6aa8
#
_entry.id   c4690834e0a8d68ffd9abcdc5bcc6aa8
#
_cell.length_a   1.000
_cell.length_b   1.000
_cell.length_c   1.000
_cell.angle_alpha   90.00
_cell.angle_beta   90.00
_cell.angle_gamma   90.00
#
_symmetry.space_group_name_H-M   'P 1'
#
loop_
_entity.id
_entity.type
_entity.pdbx_description
1 polymer ?
#
loop_
_entity_poly.entity_id
_entity_poly.type
_entity_poly.pdbx_seq_one_letter_code
_entity_poly.pdbx_strand_id
1 'polypeptide(L)'
;TDGKSVSGYINDFDFWFPNIPNFNPSYAIFYIGINDRFDNFDGRYFLDKKVSEQKIDQIKDYIKNNSLIVDKFKLVKNKYFPKNTFAYDLSSNDLYDNFKYVNYKDALKLHKNSNDKNLILVKNFRSKLNNLKIKIEELKIKPIFISQLMYDGLKDEKLFLVNNELKNFATENKYFIIPLDEILSMKKKDFFDTAHTTPQGSKRIADKIFPLLLNFLKENNEIRE
;
A
#
# COMPACT_ATOMS: atom_id res chain seq x y z
N THR A 1 6.29 6.23 -2.79
CA THR A 1 7.04 4.98 -2.51
C THR A 1 6.10 3.82 -2.67
N ASP A 2 6.31 3.07 -3.75
CA ASP A 2 5.48 1.94 -4.12
C ASP A 2 5.65 0.80 -3.11
N GLY A 3 4.56 0.14 -2.75
CA GLY A 3 4.61 -1.17 -2.14
C GLY A 3 4.82 -1.22 -0.62
N LYS A 4 4.38 -0.24 0.16
CA LYS A 4 4.51 -0.32 1.62
C LYS A 4 3.42 -1.18 2.26
N SER A 5 3.86 -2.01 3.21
CA SER A 5 3.02 -2.69 4.19
C SER A 5 2.91 -1.85 5.47
N VAL A 6 2.09 -2.29 6.43
CA VAL A 6 2.03 -1.65 7.76
C VAL A 6 3.40 -1.59 8.43
N SER A 7 4.19 -2.67 8.36
CA SER A 7 5.56 -2.69 8.90
C SER A 7 6.46 -1.65 8.23
N GLY A 8 6.30 -1.45 6.92
CA GLY A 8 7.04 -0.41 6.18
C GLY A 8 6.72 1.00 6.66
N TYR A 9 5.46 1.29 7.01
CA TYR A 9 5.10 2.59 7.58
C TYR A 9 5.67 2.81 8.98
N ILE A 10 5.69 1.77 9.82
CA ILE A 10 6.30 1.84 11.16
C ILE A 10 7.77 2.22 11.04
N ASN A 11 8.52 1.54 10.17
CA ASN A 11 9.93 1.82 9.91
C ASN A 11 10.15 3.24 9.36
N ASP A 12 9.23 3.73 8.52
CA ASP A 12 9.30 5.11 8.02
C ASP A 12 9.19 6.15 9.12
N PHE A 13 8.37 5.94 10.12
CA PHE A 13 8.28 6.86 11.26
C PHE A 13 9.61 6.96 11.99
N ASP A 14 10.29 5.82 12.21
CA ASP A 14 11.59 5.79 12.88
C ASP A 14 12.69 6.48 12.07
N PHE A 15 12.58 6.45 10.75
CA PHE A 15 13.55 7.06 9.86
C PHE A 15 13.26 8.54 9.58
N TRP A 16 12.02 8.88 9.18
CA TRP A 16 11.72 10.22 8.68
C TRP A 16 11.52 11.24 9.80
N PHE A 17 10.84 10.88 10.88
CA PHE A 17 10.53 11.84 11.94
C PHE A 17 11.77 12.46 12.57
N PRO A 18 12.83 11.70 12.93
CA PRO A 18 14.05 12.28 13.48
C PRO A 18 14.86 13.09 12.46
N ASN A 19 14.69 12.81 11.16
CA ASN A 19 15.54 13.35 10.10
C ASN A 19 14.93 14.55 9.36
N ILE A 20 13.67 14.88 9.58
CA ILE A 20 13.02 16.06 9.00
C ILE A 20 12.81 17.10 10.11
N PRO A 21 13.57 18.20 10.10
CA PRO A 21 13.42 19.27 11.11
C PRO A 21 11.99 19.83 11.15
N ASN A 22 11.44 19.98 12.36
CA ASN A 22 10.10 20.54 12.59
C ASN A 22 8.95 19.76 11.94
N PHE A 23 9.15 18.48 11.59
CA PHE A 23 8.11 17.64 11.05
C PHE A 23 7.19 17.15 12.17
N ASN A 24 6.04 17.78 12.33
CA ASN A 24 5.05 17.45 13.37
C ASN A 24 3.64 17.41 12.76
N PRO A 25 3.31 16.37 11.98
CA PRO A 25 2.00 16.24 11.35
C PRO A 25 0.92 15.93 12.40
N SER A 26 -0.21 16.61 12.32
CA SER A 26 -1.39 16.29 13.15
C SER A 26 -2.09 15.03 12.68
N TYR A 27 -2.01 14.71 11.39
CA TYR A 27 -2.67 13.57 10.74
C TYR A 27 -1.72 12.76 9.87
N ALA A 28 -1.98 11.46 9.80
CA ALA A 28 -1.35 10.58 8.81
C ALA A 28 -2.40 9.73 8.10
N ILE A 29 -2.32 9.70 6.76
CA ILE A 29 -3.19 8.88 5.92
C ILE A 29 -2.50 7.56 5.64
N PHE A 30 -3.16 6.46 5.99
CA PHE A 30 -2.70 5.09 5.77
C PHE A 30 -3.57 4.42 4.70
N TYR A 31 -3.08 4.37 3.48
CA TYR A 31 -3.67 3.64 2.37
C TYR A 31 -2.98 2.29 2.26
N ILE A 32 -3.50 1.27 2.96
CA ILE A 32 -2.83 0.00 3.25
C ILE A 32 -3.74 -1.20 2.99
N GLY A 33 -3.14 -2.37 2.79
CA GLY A 33 -3.82 -3.67 2.62
C GLY A 33 -3.24 -4.53 1.51
N ILE A 34 -3.03 -3.99 0.29
CA ILE A 34 -2.58 -4.78 -0.86
C ILE A 34 -1.28 -5.54 -0.58
N ASN A 35 -0.31 -4.90 0.06
CA ASN A 35 0.97 -5.55 0.34
C ASN A 35 0.94 -6.43 1.58
N ASP A 36 0.03 -6.13 2.51
CA ASP A 36 -0.14 -6.92 3.73
C ASP A 36 -0.86 -8.26 3.51
N ARG A 37 -1.45 -8.48 2.33
CA ARG A 37 -2.03 -9.77 1.94
C ARG A 37 -1.00 -10.88 1.72
N PHE A 38 0.29 -10.54 1.66
CA PHE A 38 1.39 -11.50 1.56
C PHE A 38 2.00 -11.74 2.92
N ASP A 39 1.97 -13.00 3.42
CA ASP A 39 2.41 -13.36 4.77
C ASP A 39 3.86 -12.97 5.10
N ASN A 40 4.72 -12.91 4.08
CA ASN A 40 6.15 -12.65 4.21
C ASN A 40 6.57 -11.30 3.60
N PHE A 41 5.62 -10.43 3.30
CA PHE A 41 5.94 -9.11 2.81
C PHE A 41 6.31 -8.20 4.00
N ASP A 42 7.46 -8.48 4.55
CA ASP A 42 8.17 -7.54 5.43
C ASP A 42 8.67 -6.40 4.57
N GLY A 43 7.86 -5.51 4.10
CA GLY A 43 8.27 -4.39 3.24
C GLY A 43 9.74 -4.00 3.44
N ARG A 44 10.65 -4.85 2.95
CA ARG A 44 12.10 -4.72 3.11
C ARG A 44 12.59 -3.56 2.26
N TYR A 45 12.27 -2.39 2.72
CA TYR A 45 13.00 -1.22 2.37
C TYR A 45 14.29 -1.19 3.18
N PHE A 46 15.28 -0.53 2.67
CA PHE A 46 16.68 -0.35 3.06
C PHE A 46 16.97 -0.33 4.57
N LEU A 47 15.96 -0.18 5.44
CA LEU A 47 16.12 0.04 6.87
C LEU A 47 16.14 -1.24 7.71
N ASP A 48 15.59 -2.37 7.21
CA ASP A 48 15.60 -3.66 7.93
C ASP A 48 16.92 -4.41 7.81
N LYS A 49 17.87 -3.88 7.04
CA LYS A 49 19.19 -4.46 6.89
C LYS A 49 20.07 -4.11 8.09
N LYS A 50 20.74 -5.11 8.65
CA LYS A 50 21.79 -4.86 9.66
C LYS A 50 22.74 -3.79 9.15
N VAL A 51 23.27 -2.95 10.03
CA VAL A 51 24.21 -1.86 9.68
C VAL A 51 25.36 -2.32 8.76
N SER A 52 25.81 -3.57 8.93
CA SER A 52 26.80 -4.22 8.06
C SER A 52 26.31 -4.43 6.62
N GLU A 53 25.03 -4.79 6.44
CA GLU A 53 24.41 -5.02 5.12
C GLU A 53 24.11 -3.68 4.43
N GLN A 54 23.72 -2.66 5.19
CA GLN A 54 23.53 -1.29 4.68
C GLN A 54 24.86 -0.73 4.12
N LYS A 55 25.98 -0.93 4.82
CA LYS A 55 27.31 -0.52 4.34
C LYS A 55 27.72 -1.25 3.07
N ILE A 56 27.45 -2.55 2.97
CA ILE A 56 27.72 -3.33 1.76
C ILE A 56 26.90 -2.84 0.59
N ASP A 57 25.62 -2.50 0.81
CA ASP A 57 24.76 -1.97 -0.26
C ASP A 57 25.16 -0.55 -0.67
N GLN A 58 25.55 0.30 0.27
CA GLN A 58 26.13 1.63 -0.04
C GLN A 58 27.39 1.50 -0.90
N ILE A 59 28.28 0.53 -0.59
CA ILE A 59 29.46 0.27 -1.40
C ILE A 59 29.06 -0.25 -2.79
N LYS A 60 28.11 -1.19 -2.87
CA LYS A 60 27.58 -1.69 -4.16
C LYS A 60 26.96 -0.58 -5.00
N ASP A 61 26.16 0.31 -4.38
CA ASP A 61 25.54 1.44 -5.07
C ASP A 61 26.57 2.50 -5.49
N TYR A 62 27.59 2.74 -4.65
CA TYR A 62 28.71 3.60 -5.02
C TYR A 62 29.48 3.04 -6.23
N ILE A 63 29.83 1.75 -6.22
CA ILE A 63 30.50 1.10 -7.35
C ILE A 63 29.62 1.12 -8.59
N LYS A 64 28.33 0.84 -8.43
CA LYS A 64 27.34 0.83 -9.52
C LYS A 64 27.18 2.20 -10.19
N ASN A 65 27.26 3.26 -9.39
CA ASN A 65 27.00 4.62 -9.87
C ASN A 65 28.28 5.36 -10.33
N ASN A 66 29.46 4.89 -9.90
CA ASN A 66 30.75 5.56 -10.20
C ASN A 66 31.71 4.71 -11.03
N SER A 67 31.35 3.48 -11.40
CA SER A 67 32.23 2.61 -12.18
C SER A 67 31.91 2.68 -13.66
N LEU A 68 32.85 3.22 -14.45
CA LEU A 68 32.78 3.20 -15.92
C LEU A 68 32.64 1.78 -16.52
N ILE A 69 33.15 0.76 -15.82
CA ILE A 69 33.01 -0.65 -16.22
C ILE A 69 31.57 -1.10 -16.07
N VAL A 70 30.92 -0.75 -14.93
CA VAL A 70 29.52 -1.08 -14.70
C VAL A 70 28.62 -0.38 -15.69
N ASP A 71 28.91 0.87 -16.07
CA ASP A 71 28.12 1.61 -17.06
C ASP A 71 28.29 1.04 -18.46
N LYS A 72 29.51 0.65 -18.86
CA LYS A 72 29.73 -0.09 -20.10
C LYS A 72 29.03 -1.44 -20.09
N PHE A 73 29.03 -2.16 -18.97
CA PHE A 73 28.30 -3.42 -18.82
C PHE A 73 26.79 -3.24 -18.90
N LYS A 74 26.25 -2.15 -18.32
CA LYS A 74 24.83 -1.79 -18.47
C LYS A 74 24.48 -1.46 -19.91
N LEU A 75 25.33 -0.72 -20.65
CA LEU A 75 25.14 -0.42 -22.07
C LEU A 75 25.13 -1.68 -22.91
N VAL A 76 26.10 -2.59 -22.72
CA VAL A 76 26.15 -3.88 -23.42
C VAL A 76 24.94 -4.74 -23.05
N LYS A 77 24.62 -4.85 -21.75
CA LYS A 77 23.44 -5.60 -21.30
C LYS A 77 22.14 -5.05 -21.88
N ASN A 78 21.94 -3.73 -21.88
CA ASN A 78 20.75 -3.10 -22.44
C ASN A 78 20.66 -3.25 -23.96
N LYS A 79 21.81 -3.33 -24.66
CA LYS A 79 21.87 -3.53 -26.10
C LYS A 79 21.55 -4.97 -26.52
N TYR A 80 22.07 -5.97 -25.79
CA TYR A 80 21.94 -7.40 -26.16
C TYR A 80 20.85 -8.13 -25.37
N PHE A 81 20.51 -7.61 -24.21
CA PHE A 81 19.42 -8.06 -23.37
C PHE A 81 18.64 -6.82 -22.95
N PRO A 82 17.89 -6.19 -23.90
CA PRO A 82 17.02 -5.09 -23.49
C PRO A 82 16.21 -5.65 -22.34
N LYS A 83 16.30 -5.00 -21.16
CA LYS A 83 15.30 -5.22 -20.15
C LYS A 83 14.02 -5.00 -20.92
N ASN A 84 13.21 -6.06 -21.10
CA ASN A 84 11.80 -5.83 -21.16
C ASN A 84 11.54 -4.94 -19.95
N THR A 85 11.55 -3.64 -20.14
CA THR A 85 10.82 -2.77 -19.25
C THR A 85 9.51 -3.48 -19.21
N PHE A 86 9.16 -4.03 -18.05
CA PHE A 86 7.81 -4.45 -17.78
C PHE A 86 6.97 -3.17 -17.80
N ALA A 87 6.87 -2.50 -18.93
CA ALA A 87 5.60 -2.04 -19.39
C ALA A 87 4.82 -3.35 -19.45
N TYR A 88 4.13 -3.66 -18.37
CA TYR A 88 3.04 -4.63 -18.44
C TYR A 88 2.20 -4.10 -19.60
N ASP A 89 2.45 -4.66 -20.77
CA ASP A 89 1.62 -4.40 -21.92
C ASP A 89 0.28 -5.02 -21.56
N LEU A 90 -0.58 -4.19 -21.00
CA LEU A 90 -1.96 -4.53 -20.70
C LEU A 90 -2.74 -4.89 -21.95
N SER A 91 -2.10 -4.82 -23.13
CA SER A 91 -2.61 -5.31 -24.40
C SER A 91 -2.51 -6.84 -24.54
N SER A 92 -1.76 -7.54 -23.66
CA SER A 92 -1.81 -9.00 -23.62
C SER A 92 -3.21 -9.42 -23.13
N ASN A 93 -4.02 -9.83 -24.07
CA ASN A 93 -5.45 -10.13 -23.94
C ASN A 93 -5.76 -11.19 -22.88
N ASP A 94 -4.81 -12.06 -22.52
CA ASP A 94 -5.01 -13.25 -21.71
C ASP A 94 -5.36 -12.97 -20.22
N LEU A 95 -4.91 -11.83 -19.66
CA LEU A 95 -5.30 -11.42 -18.30
C LEU A 95 -6.71 -10.80 -18.25
N TYR A 96 -7.30 -10.52 -19.39
CA TYR A 96 -8.47 -9.67 -19.50
C TYR A 96 -9.73 -10.35 -20.02
N ASP A 97 -9.64 -11.49 -20.66
CA ASP A 97 -10.80 -12.15 -21.25
C ASP A 97 -11.78 -12.72 -20.21
N ASN A 98 -11.32 -12.88 -18.96
CA ASN A 98 -12.14 -13.30 -17.82
C ASN A 98 -12.27 -12.22 -16.73
N PHE A 99 -12.22 -10.93 -17.08
CA PHE A 99 -12.37 -9.84 -16.11
C PHE A 99 -13.78 -9.80 -15.55
N LYS A 100 -13.92 -10.22 -14.31
CA LYS A 100 -15.15 -10.04 -13.52
C LYS A 100 -14.79 -9.24 -12.28
N TYR A 101 -15.27 -8.00 -12.22
CA TYR A 101 -15.14 -7.16 -11.03
C TYR A 101 -16.01 -7.71 -9.91
N VAL A 102 -15.43 -7.92 -8.74
CA VAL A 102 -16.11 -8.37 -7.54
C VAL A 102 -16.26 -7.19 -6.59
N ASN A 103 -17.47 -6.67 -6.44
CA ASN A 103 -17.76 -5.62 -5.46
C ASN A 103 -17.87 -6.19 -4.05
N TYR A 104 -18.00 -5.32 -3.04
CA TYR A 104 -18.03 -5.74 -1.63
C TYR A 104 -19.18 -6.72 -1.31
N LYS A 105 -20.38 -6.49 -1.84
CA LYS A 105 -21.53 -7.37 -1.59
C LYS A 105 -21.34 -8.77 -2.17
N ASP A 106 -20.73 -8.86 -3.33
CA ASP A 106 -20.43 -10.14 -3.97
C ASP A 106 -19.25 -10.83 -3.27
N ALA A 107 -18.25 -10.06 -2.80
CA ALA A 107 -17.13 -10.59 -2.02
C ALA A 107 -17.57 -11.20 -0.69
N LEU A 108 -18.56 -10.61 0.00
CA LEU A 108 -19.15 -11.20 1.21
C LEU A 108 -19.73 -12.59 0.97
N LYS A 109 -20.31 -12.83 -0.21
CA LYS A 109 -20.85 -14.16 -0.57
C LYS A 109 -19.73 -15.11 -1.00
N LEU A 110 -18.78 -14.59 -1.79
CA LEU A 110 -17.68 -15.36 -2.36
C LEU A 110 -16.75 -15.90 -1.28
N HIS A 111 -16.44 -15.08 -0.27
CA HIS A 111 -15.46 -15.39 0.78
C HIS A 111 -16.10 -15.76 2.12
N LYS A 112 -17.33 -16.29 2.08
CA LYS A 112 -18.07 -16.68 3.30
C LYS A 112 -17.33 -17.70 4.17
N ASN A 113 -16.55 -18.59 3.53
CA ASN A 113 -15.84 -19.69 4.18
C ASN A 113 -14.33 -19.51 3.99
N SER A 114 -13.69 -18.70 4.82
CA SER A 114 -12.23 -18.53 4.84
C SER A 114 -11.53 -19.76 5.43
N ASN A 115 -10.37 -20.10 4.90
CA ASN A 115 -9.56 -21.19 5.44
C ASN A 115 -8.67 -20.74 6.61
N ASP A 116 -8.15 -21.70 7.40
CA ASP A 116 -7.32 -21.42 8.58
C ASP A 116 -6.05 -20.60 8.29
N LYS A 117 -5.44 -20.78 7.10
CA LYS A 117 -4.26 -20.02 6.70
C LYS A 117 -4.57 -18.53 6.58
N ASN A 118 -5.73 -18.20 6.01
CA ASN A 118 -6.15 -16.81 5.89
C ASN A 118 -6.53 -16.19 7.24
N LEU A 119 -6.99 -16.98 8.21
CA LEU A 119 -7.17 -16.51 9.59
C LEU A 119 -5.84 -16.17 10.28
N ILE A 120 -4.77 -16.91 9.98
CA ILE A 120 -3.43 -16.59 10.47
C ILE A 120 -2.96 -15.24 9.87
N LEU A 121 -3.18 -15.02 8.58
CA LEU A 121 -2.88 -13.74 7.93
C LEU A 121 -3.57 -12.57 8.64
N VAL A 122 -4.88 -12.70 8.92
CA VAL A 122 -5.66 -11.67 9.61
C VAL A 122 -5.11 -11.37 11.00
N LYS A 123 -4.76 -12.41 11.78
CA LYS A 123 -4.14 -12.26 13.11
C LYS A 123 -2.79 -11.53 13.03
N ASN A 124 -1.95 -11.90 12.06
CA ASN A 124 -0.66 -11.26 11.84
C ASN A 124 -0.84 -9.78 11.44
N PHE A 125 -1.80 -9.50 10.56
CA PHE A 125 -2.11 -8.13 10.16
C PHE A 125 -2.62 -7.29 11.34
N ARG A 126 -3.52 -7.84 12.17
CA ARG A 126 -3.97 -7.19 13.42
C ARG A 126 -2.79 -6.87 14.36
N SER A 127 -1.85 -7.78 14.51
CA SER A 127 -0.64 -7.53 15.31
C SER A 127 0.18 -6.35 14.78
N LYS A 128 0.37 -6.28 13.45
CA LYS A 128 1.04 -5.15 12.81
C LYS A 128 0.28 -3.82 13.02
N LEU A 129 -1.05 -3.82 12.92
CA LEU A 129 -1.88 -2.65 13.19
C LEU A 129 -1.77 -2.19 14.66
N ASN A 130 -1.68 -3.11 15.62
CA ASN A 130 -1.46 -2.78 17.02
C ASN A 130 -0.08 -2.11 17.24
N ASN A 131 0.96 -2.59 16.56
CA ASN A 131 2.28 -1.95 16.62
C ASN A 131 2.25 -0.55 15.99
N LEU A 132 1.54 -0.39 14.86
CA LEU A 132 1.33 0.92 14.26
C LEU A 132 0.59 1.87 15.21
N LYS A 133 -0.45 1.38 15.90
CA LYS A 133 -1.19 2.14 16.91
C LYS A 133 -0.25 2.69 17.98
N ILE A 134 0.59 1.86 18.57
CA ILE A 134 1.58 2.30 19.59
C ILE A 134 2.41 3.44 19.03
N LYS A 135 2.91 3.30 17.79
CA LYS A 135 3.78 4.29 17.17
C LYS A 135 3.09 5.63 16.91
N ILE A 136 1.87 5.61 16.37
CA ILE A 136 1.11 6.85 16.12
C ILE A 136 0.68 7.55 17.43
N GLU A 137 0.40 6.78 18.50
CA GLU A 137 0.07 7.32 19.83
C GLU A 137 1.29 7.99 20.46
N GLU A 138 2.49 7.37 20.39
CA GLU A 138 3.75 7.98 20.82
C GLU A 138 4.02 9.32 20.11
N LEU A 139 3.74 9.39 18.82
CA LEU A 139 3.94 10.58 17.98
C LEU A 139 2.76 11.58 18.06
N LYS A 140 1.68 11.25 18.78
CA LYS A 140 0.45 12.06 18.90
C LYS A 140 -0.20 12.37 17.56
N ILE A 141 -0.11 11.46 16.61
CA ILE A 141 -0.68 11.58 15.26
C ILE A 141 -2.09 10.99 15.25
N LYS A 142 -3.03 11.68 14.62
CA LYS A 142 -4.37 11.15 14.36
C LYS A 142 -4.36 10.34 13.05
N PRO A 143 -4.61 9.03 13.08
CA PRO A 143 -4.60 8.22 11.86
C PRO A 143 -5.89 8.37 11.07
N ILE A 144 -5.77 8.34 9.76
CA ILE A 144 -6.86 8.22 8.81
C ILE A 144 -6.58 6.97 7.98
N PHE A 145 -7.43 5.95 8.10
CA PHE A 145 -7.27 4.71 7.37
C PHE A 145 -8.10 4.71 6.08
N ILE A 146 -7.59 4.08 5.04
CA ILE A 146 -8.29 3.92 3.76
C ILE A 146 -8.04 2.49 3.29
N SER A 147 -9.11 1.73 3.05
CA SER A 147 -9.02 0.39 2.47
C SER A 147 -8.66 0.45 0.98
N GLN A 148 -8.10 -0.62 0.44
CA GLN A 148 -7.58 -0.66 -0.92
C GLN A 148 -8.42 -1.53 -1.86
N LEU A 149 -8.29 -1.24 -3.16
CA LEU A 149 -8.92 -1.98 -4.25
C LEU A 149 -7.87 -2.46 -5.25
N MET A 150 -8.14 -3.60 -5.85
CA MET A 150 -7.42 -4.11 -7.02
C MET A 150 -8.26 -3.94 -8.30
N TYR A 151 -7.62 -4.23 -9.46
CA TYR A 151 -8.29 -4.12 -10.77
C TYR A 151 -9.57 -4.95 -10.88
N ASP A 152 -9.62 -6.11 -10.23
CA ASP A 152 -10.78 -7.02 -10.16
C ASP A 152 -11.62 -6.86 -8.88
N GLY A 153 -11.43 -5.75 -8.18
CA GLY A 153 -12.13 -5.43 -6.93
C GLY A 153 -11.63 -6.25 -5.76
N LEU A 154 -12.52 -7.01 -5.15
CA LEU A 154 -12.27 -7.86 -3.98
C LEU A 154 -12.34 -9.35 -4.32
N LYS A 155 -11.90 -9.75 -5.53
CA LYS A 155 -11.82 -11.15 -5.92
C LYS A 155 -10.78 -11.91 -5.10
N ASP A 156 -9.69 -11.23 -4.72
CA ASP A 156 -8.66 -11.78 -3.84
C ASP A 156 -9.19 -11.86 -2.41
N GLU A 157 -9.34 -13.08 -1.88
CA GLU A 157 -9.84 -13.34 -0.53
C GLU A 157 -8.95 -12.69 0.54
N LYS A 158 -7.64 -12.71 0.38
CA LYS A 158 -6.70 -12.14 1.35
C LYS A 158 -6.87 -10.63 1.45
N LEU A 159 -7.01 -9.93 0.31
CA LEU A 159 -7.27 -8.49 0.32
C LEU A 159 -8.62 -8.17 0.98
N PHE A 160 -9.67 -8.93 0.67
CA PHE A 160 -10.99 -8.77 1.30
C PHE A 160 -10.90 -8.89 2.83
N LEU A 161 -10.21 -9.92 3.34
CA LEU A 161 -10.04 -10.16 4.77
C LEU A 161 -9.20 -9.07 5.44
N VAL A 162 -8.10 -8.66 4.82
CA VAL A 162 -7.24 -7.57 5.32
C VAL A 162 -8.00 -6.24 5.39
N ASN A 163 -8.79 -5.90 4.37
CA ASN A 163 -9.63 -4.71 4.38
C ASN A 163 -10.68 -4.75 5.49
N ASN A 164 -11.35 -5.90 5.68
CA ASN A 164 -12.32 -6.05 6.78
C ASN A 164 -11.66 -5.91 8.14
N GLU A 165 -10.49 -6.51 8.31
CA GLU A 165 -9.73 -6.38 9.56
C GLU A 165 -9.29 -4.93 9.82
N LEU A 166 -8.88 -4.20 8.78
CA LEU A 166 -8.56 -2.78 8.88
C LEU A 166 -9.77 -1.96 9.35
N LYS A 167 -10.95 -2.24 8.77
CA LYS A 167 -12.20 -1.56 9.16
C LYS A 167 -12.59 -1.87 10.62
N ASN A 168 -12.50 -3.13 11.02
CA ASN A 168 -12.76 -3.54 12.40
C ASN A 168 -11.80 -2.84 13.37
N PHE A 169 -10.50 -2.86 13.07
CA PHE A 169 -9.48 -2.20 13.88
C PHE A 169 -9.73 -0.71 14.02
N ALA A 170 -10.02 -0.01 12.93
CA ALA A 170 -10.30 1.42 12.96
C ALA A 170 -11.56 1.73 13.79
N THR A 171 -12.63 0.96 13.63
CA THR A 171 -13.90 1.14 14.36
C THR A 171 -13.70 0.91 15.86
N GLU A 172 -13.04 -0.18 16.26
CA GLU A 172 -12.77 -0.50 17.68
C GLU A 172 -11.94 0.58 18.39
N ASN A 173 -11.01 1.20 17.64
CA ASN A 173 -10.15 2.26 18.18
C ASN A 173 -10.71 3.68 17.93
N LYS A 174 -11.91 3.82 17.37
CA LYS A 174 -12.55 5.11 17.04
C LYS A 174 -11.71 5.97 16.10
N TYR A 175 -10.98 5.34 15.20
CA TYR A 175 -10.22 6.03 14.16
C TYR A 175 -11.09 6.26 12.91
N PHE A 176 -10.82 7.35 12.21
CA PHE A 176 -11.50 7.62 10.95
C PHE A 176 -11.06 6.63 9.86
N ILE A 177 -12.04 6.01 9.21
CA ILE A 177 -11.84 5.04 8.14
C ILE A 177 -12.68 5.40 6.91
N ILE A 178 -12.05 5.40 5.74
CA ILE A 178 -12.73 5.49 4.46
C ILE A 178 -12.76 4.07 3.86
N PRO A 179 -13.90 3.39 3.88
CA PRO A 179 -14.04 2.03 3.34
C PRO A 179 -14.13 2.09 1.80
N LEU A 180 -13.02 2.44 1.15
CA LEU A 180 -12.97 2.67 -0.29
C LEU A 180 -13.42 1.46 -1.09
N ASP A 181 -13.15 0.25 -0.58
CA ASP A 181 -13.56 -1.03 -1.14
C ASP A 181 -15.08 -1.25 -1.16
N GLU A 182 -15.83 -0.53 -0.33
CA GLU A 182 -17.29 -0.58 -0.29
C GLU A 182 -17.96 0.50 -1.14
N ILE A 183 -17.34 1.69 -1.17
CA ILE A 183 -17.97 2.91 -1.72
C ILE A 183 -17.51 3.25 -3.13
N LEU A 184 -16.49 2.57 -3.66
CA LEU A 184 -15.97 2.83 -4.99
C LEU A 184 -15.87 1.54 -5.82
N SER A 185 -16.43 1.57 -7.03
CA SER A 185 -16.19 0.54 -8.04
C SER A 185 -15.26 1.09 -9.11
N MET A 186 -14.18 0.37 -9.38
CA MET A 186 -13.18 0.74 -10.38
C MET A 186 -13.44 0.02 -11.69
N LYS A 187 -12.89 0.55 -12.78
CA LYS A 187 -12.94 -0.06 -14.12
C LYS A 187 -11.55 -0.59 -14.47
N LYS A 188 -11.48 -1.59 -15.33
CA LYS A 188 -10.23 -2.13 -15.84
C LYS A 188 -9.24 -1.05 -16.29
N LYS A 189 -9.69 -0.08 -17.09
CA LYS A 189 -8.88 1.04 -17.58
C LYS A 189 -8.35 2.00 -16.51
N ASP A 190 -8.82 1.86 -15.28
CA ASP A 190 -8.36 2.65 -14.15
C ASP A 190 -7.05 2.07 -13.55
N PHE A 191 -6.58 0.94 -14.06
CA PHE A 191 -5.37 0.26 -13.61
C PHE A 191 -4.38 0.00 -14.73
N PHE A 192 -3.08 0.13 -14.44
CA PHE A 192 -1.99 -0.30 -15.32
C PHE A 192 -1.72 -1.79 -15.22
N ASP A 193 -1.86 -2.33 -14.01
CA ASP A 193 -1.68 -3.75 -13.69
C ASP A 193 -2.72 -4.18 -12.65
N THR A 194 -2.45 -5.22 -11.89
CA THR A 194 -3.39 -5.73 -10.90
C THR A 194 -3.63 -4.80 -9.71
N ALA A 195 -2.73 -3.84 -9.44
CA ALA A 195 -2.74 -3.02 -8.23
C ALA A 195 -2.51 -1.52 -8.49
N HIS A 196 -1.71 -1.17 -9.50
CA HIS A 196 -1.32 0.21 -9.75
C HIS A 196 -2.31 0.93 -10.66
N THR A 197 -2.80 2.06 -10.19
CA THR A 197 -3.81 2.85 -10.89
C THR A 197 -3.20 3.74 -11.96
N THR A 198 -3.91 3.91 -13.09
CA THR A 198 -3.64 4.94 -14.08
C THR A 198 -3.90 6.33 -13.48
N PRO A 199 -3.43 7.44 -14.11
CA PRO A 199 -3.78 8.79 -13.67
C PRO A 199 -5.30 9.00 -13.56
N GLN A 200 -6.08 8.41 -14.48
CA GLN A 200 -7.54 8.47 -14.44
C GLN A 200 -8.11 7.67 -13.26
N GLY A 201 -7.55 6.50 -12.96
CA GLY A 201 -7.92 5.69 -11.81
C GLY A 201 -7.59 6.40 -10.50
N SER A 202 -6.39 6.98 -10.39
CA SER A 202 -5.97 7.78 -9.23
C SER A 202 -6.90 8.98 -9.02
N LYS A 203 -7.28 9.68 -10.11
CA LYS A 203 -8.25 10.79 -10.02
C LYS A 203 -9.60 10.33 -9.48
N ARG A 204 -10.11 9.18 -9.93
CA ARG A 204 -11.39 8.65 -9.42
C ARG A 204 -11.32 8.32 -7.93
N ILE A 205 -10.19 7.76 -7.46
CA ILE A 205 -9.96 7.52 -6.03
C ILE A 205 -9.95 8.86 -5.28
N ALA A 206 -9.19 9.84 -5.75
CA ALA A 206 -9.10 11.16 -5.13
C ALA A 206 -10.45 11.87 -5.07
N ASP A 207 -11.22 11.88 -6.17
CA ASP A 207 -12.55 12.48 -6.24
C ASP A 207 -13.54 11.84 -5.24
N LYS A 208 -13.32 10.54 -4.89
CA LYS A 208 -14.15 9.84 -3.91
C LYS A 208 -13.72 10.11 -2.47
N ILE A 209 -12.40 10.15 -2.23
CA ILE A 209 -11.82 10.33 -0.89
C ILE A 209 -11.92 11.78 -0.42
N PHE A 210 -11.65 12.74 -1.31
CA PHE A 210 -11.52 14.16 -0.96
C PHE A 210 -12.72 14.73 -0.19
N PRO A 211 -13.99 14.56 -0.66
CA PRO A 211 -15.14 15.08 0.08
C PRO A 211 -15.27 14.50 1.49
N LEU A 212 -14.93 13.20 1.66
CA LEU A 212 -15.01 12.52 2.95
C LEU A 212 -13.94 13.05 3.92
N LEU A 213 -12.74 13.26 3.43
CA LEU A 213 -11.66 13.87 4.21
C LEU A 213 -11.99 15.31 4.59
N LEU A 214 -12.51 16.09 3.64
CA LEU A 214 -12.87 17.48 3.89
C LEU A 214 -13.96 17.59 4.97
N ASN A 215 -14.99 16.76 4.90
CA ASN A 215 -16.04 16.73 5.92
C ASN A 215 -15.48 16.33 7.29
N PHE A 216 -14.67 15.28 7.35
CA PHE A 216 -14.02 14.86 8.58
C PHE A 216 -13.18 15.98 9.22
N LEU A 217 -12.38 16.70 8.42
CA LEU A 217 -11.55 17.80 8.91
C LEU A 217 -12.38 19.00 9.38
N LYS A 218 -13.50 19.32 8.71
CA LYS A 218 -14.44 20.35 9.14
C LYS A 218 -15.13 20.00 10.44
N GLU A 219 -15.62 18.78 10.59
CA GLU A 219 -16.26 18.29 11.83
C GLU A 219 -15.31 18.31 13.03
N ASN A 220 -14.01 18.18 12.80
CA ASN A 220 -12.98 18.28 13.83
C ASN A 220 -12.41 19.70 14.02
N ASN A 221 -13.01 20.73 13.39
CA ASN A 221 -12.58 22.13 13.44
C ASN A 221 -11.12 22.38 12.98
N GLU A 222 -10.59 21.53 12.11
CA GLU A 222 -9.24 21.66 11.59
C GLU A 222 -9.16 22.57 10.33
N ILE A 223 -10.29 22.80 9.70
CA ILE A 223 -10.42 23.71 8.53
C ILE A 223 -11.60 24.65 8.81
N ARG A 224 -11.35 25.95 8.72
CA ARG A 224 -12.40 26.98 8.74
C ARG A 224 -12.98 27.15 7.33
N GLU A 225 -14.26 27.51 7.24
CA GLU A 225 -14.88 27.88 5.97
C GLU A 225 -14.25 29.12 5.34
#